data_da2fd982b5176422066dfdd2b800da44
#
_entry.id   da2fd982b5176422066dfdd2b800da44
#
_cell.length_a   1.000
_cell.length_b   1.000
_cell.length_c   1.000
_cell.angle_alpha   90.00
_cell.angle_beta   90.00
_cell.angle_gamma   90.00
#
_symmetry.space_group_name_H-M   'P 1'
#
loop_
_entity.id
_entity.type
_entity.pdbx_description
1 polymer ?
#
loop_
_entity_poly.entity_id
_entity_poly.type
_entity_poly.pdbx_seq_one_letter_code
_entity_poly.pdbx_strand_id
1 'polypeptide(L)'
;MITIDESDLHNNDKEKRQIWIHGRSHPSEQPASWHLEALTDLLLSDTPEAKDLRRNSTIYIIPFINPDGVYGGFSRSTSTGVNIEINWDRPDSLTMPEVLALKRTLERVTAQKPLDILLNMHSQIANYASYWIHNAESTTDKFLDNQLLLSALTMDDRRFYREEDQQFSAVASRYAEGWIWNRFGERTLAITFETPYTFYKESHDEEWVSPDNLKELAEDTFYAIYDYLMIPGENRIIIEPESLKGKGWRRGDRTLRTFFGDNYYIDETGNGKAIFRINNLEKGKYRVFNYKSNRWMEIDSIVKKRSGRFVYKVKSSLLGGEADAIMLQKQ
;
A
#
# COMPACT_ATOMS: atom_id res chain seq x y z
N MET A 1 21.28 -1.71 0.18
CA MET A 1 19.98 -1.80 0.86
C MET A 1 20.00 -0.87 2.05
N ILE A 2 18.97 -0.05 2.17
CA ILE A 2 18.70 0.81 3.33
C ILE A 2 17.69 0.06 4.19
N THR A 3 17.86 0.07 5.51
CA THR A 3 16.88 -0.49 6.45
C THR A 3 16.44 0.62 7.38
N ILE A 4 15.14 0.87 7.43
CA ILE A 4 14.51 1.86 8.31
C ILE A 4 13.72 1.09 9.38
N ASP A 5 14.12 1.26 10.64
CA ASP A 5 13.50 0.61 11.79
C ASP A 5 13.74 1.48 13.02
N GLU A 6 12.67 1.92 13.68
CA GLU A 6 12.72 2.65 14.94
C GLU A 6 12.24 1.70 16.04
N SER A 7 13.13 0.78 16.47
CA SER A 7 12.84 -0.11 17.59
C SER A 7 13.10 0.61 18.90
N ASP A 8 12.07 0.89 19.67
CA ASP A 8 12.23 1.11 21.10
C ASP A 8 12.75 -0.19 21.72
N LEU A 9 13.94 -0.12 22.37
CA LEU A 9 14.56 -1.24 23.09
C LEU A 9 13.64 -1.86 24.17
N HIS A 10 12.48 -1.27 24.43
CA HIS A 10 11.51 -1.68 25.44
C HIS A 10 10.21 -2.25 24.90
N ASN A 11 10.00 -2.34 23.59
CA ASN A 11 8.75 -2.79 22.98
C ASN A 11 8.92 -4.05 22.09
N ASN A 12 9.66 -5.03 22.60
CA ASN A 12 9.97 -6.29 21.90
C ASN A 12 8.77 -7.22 21.65
N ASP A 13 7.55 -6.88 22.12
CA ASP A 13 6.41 -7.80 22.13
C ASP A 13 5.42 -7.58 20.96
N LYS A 14 5.61 -6.58 20.12
CA LYS A 14 4.77 -6.37 18.94
C LYS A 14 5.46 -6.86 17.69
N GLU A 15 4.82 -7.77 17.00
CA GLU A 15 5.25 -8.21 15.68
C GLU A 15 5.15 -7.05 14.69
N LYS A 16 6.32 -6.52 14.25
CA LYS A 16 6.40 -5.43 13.29
C LYS A 16 5.94 -5.86 11.90
N ARG A 17 5.35 -4.94 11.14
CA ARG A 17 5.12 -5.13 9.71
C ARG A 17 6.46 -5.18 8.97
N GLN A 18 6.52 -5.92 7.87
CA GLN A 18 7.69 -5.97 7.01
C GLN A 18 7.36 -5.42 5.63
N ILE A 19 8.05 -4.35 5.24
CA ILE A 19 7.83 -3.66 3.97
C ILE A 19 9.12 -3.71 3.16
N TRP A 20 9.02 -4.14 1.90
CA TRP A 20 10.13 -4.16 0.95
C TRP A 20 9.80 -3.30 -0.25
N ILE A 21 10.69 -2.39 -0.60
CA ILE A 21 10.54 -1.52 -1.75
C ILE A 21 11.86 -1.54 -2.54
N HIS A 22 11.77 -1.83 -3.83
CA HIS A 22 12.92 -1.75 -4.70
C HIS A 22 12.58 -1.08 -6.03
N GLY A 23 13.58 -0.56 -6.72
CA GLY A 23 13.38 0.06 -8.01
C GLY A 23 14.58 -0.07 -8.93
N ARG A 24 14.42 0.42 -10.16
CA ARG A 24 15.46 0.45 -11.18
C ARG A 24 15.96 -0.94 -11.59
N SER A 25 15.04 -1.90 -11.73
CA SER A 25 15.28 -3.12 -12.53
C SER A 25 15.64 -2.74 -13.96
N HIS A 26 14.88 -1.80 -14.52
CA HIS A 26 15.20 -1.17 -15.80
C HIS A 26 15.91 0.17 -15.55
N PRO A 27 17.15 0.30 -16.04
CA PRO A 27 17.99 1.46 -15.71
C PRO A 27 17.47 2.82 -16.15
N SER A 28 16.69 2.90 -17.24
CA SER A 28 16.18 4.17 -17.76
C SER A 28 14.98 4.74 -16.98
N GLU A 29 14.39 3.99 -16.06
CA GLU A 29 13.15 4.35 -15.37
C GLU A 29 13.39 5.36 -14.24
N GLN A 30 13.89 6.56 -14.60
CA GLN A 30 14.26 7.61 -13.66
C GLN A 30 13.08 8.14 -12.79
N PRO A 31 11.83 8.29 -13.30
CA PRO A 31 10.73 8.78 -12.47
C PRO A 31 10.50 7.90 -11.23
N ALA A 32 10.65 6.58 -11.35
CA ALA A 32 10.57 5.67 -10.20
C ALA A 32 11.60 6.00 -9.11
N SER A 33 12.80 6.50 -9.47
CA SER A 33 13.81 6.92 -8.47
C SER A 33 13.40 8.17 -7.72
N TRP A 34 12.86 9.19 -8.41
CA TRP A 34 12.37 10.41 -7.77
C TRP A 34 11.20 10.13 -6.82
N HIS A 35 10.28 9.25 -7.25
CA HIS A 35 9.20 8.78 -6.39
C HIS A 35 9.72 8.04 -5.15
N LEU A 36 10.66 7.10 -5.34
CA LEU A 36 11.25 6.32 -4.25
C LEU A 36 12.09 7.18 -3.29
N GLU A 37 12.82 8.19 -3.80
CA GLU A 37 13.56 9.15 -2.99
C GLU A 37 12.59 9.95 -2.12
N ALA A 38 11.55 10.53 -2.72
CA ALA A 38 10.53 11.27 -1.99
C ALA A 38 9.81 10.42 -0.93
N LEU A 39 9.45 9.18 -1.28
CA LEU A 39 8.87 8.23 -0.31
C LEU A 39 9.85 7.93 0.84
N THR A 40 11.15 7.82 0.55
CA THR A 40 12.19 7.62 1.58
C THR A 40 12.30 8.83 2.50
N ASP A 41 12.26 10.05 1.95
CA ASP A 41 12.29 11.29 2.72
C ASP A 41 11.06 11.41 3.64
N LEU A 42 9.87 11.05 3.14
CA LEU A 42 8.65 10.99 3.95
C LEU A 42 8.77 9.98 5.09
N LEU A 43 9.28 8.79 4.81
CA LEU A 43 9.52 7.75 5.82
C LEU A 43 10.53 8.18 6.90
N LEU A 44 11.49 9.03 6.57
CA LEU A 44 12.51 9.57 7.49
C LEU A 44 12.07 10.88 8.16
N SER A 45 10.94 11.46 7.77
CA SER A 45 10.44 12.71 8.32
C SER A 45 10.07 12.61 9.80
N ASP A 46 9.91 13.79 10.43
CA ASP A 46 9.49 13.90 11.84
C ASP A 46 7.98 13.93 12.04
N THR A 47 7.19 13.67 10.98
CA THR A 47 5.73 13.61 11.09
C THR A 47 5.30 12.47 12.02
N PRO A 48 4.18 12.62 12.73
CA PRO A 48 3.65 11.56 13.59
C PRO A 48 3.44 10.25 12.84
N GLU A 49 2.89 10.31 11.63
CA GLU A 49 2.61 9.15 10.78
C GLU A 49 3.90 8.41 10.36
N ALA A 50 4.96 9.15 10.02
CA ALA A 50 6.25 8.54 9.69
C ALA A 50 6.87 7.85 10.92
N LYS A 51 6.79 8.47 12.09
CA LYS A 51 7.22 7.86 13.36
C LYS A 51 6.42 6.59 13.68
N ASP A 52 5.09 6.65 13.53
CA ASP A 52 4.22 5.50 13.76
C ASP A 52 4.57 4.36 12.80
N LEU A 53 4.82 4.65 11.52
CA LEU A 53 5.21 3.64 10.53
C LEU A 53 6.57 3.00 10.91
N ARG A 54 7.59 3.78 11.23
CA ARG A 54 8.92 3.27 11.62
C ARG A 54 8.88 2.45 12.91
N ARG A 55 8.06 2.84 13.89
CA ARG A 55 7.90 2.09 15.16
C ARG A 55 7.19 0.76 14.98
N ASN A 56 6.27 0.68 14.04
CA ASN A 56 5.45 -0.50 13.81
C ASN A 56 5.89 -1.34 12.60
N SER A 57 6.94 -0.91 11.89
CA SER A 57 7.42 -1.60 10.69
C SER A 57 8.93 -1.67 10.62
N THR A 58 9.45 -2.68 9.93
CA THR A 58 10.82 -2.73 9.40
C THR A 58 10.73 -2.55 7.89
N ILE A 59 11.37 -1.52 7.35
CA ILE A 59 11.26 -1.13 5.95
C ILE A 59 12.61 -1.32 5.27
N TYR A 60 12.63 -2.11 4.21
CA TYR A 60 13.81 -2.39 3.39
C TYR A 60 13.69 -1.67 2.05
N ILE A 61 14.66 -0.81 1.73
CA ILE A 61 14.67 -0.04 0.48
C ILE A 61 15.93 -0.36 -0.31
N ILE A 62 15.76 -0.73 -1.57
CA ILE A 62 16.84 -0.93 -2.55
C ILE A 62 16.61 0.03 -3.72
N PRO A 63 17.24 1.22 -3.71
CA PRO A 63 16.95 2.24 -4.71
C PRO A 63 17.39 1.85 -6.14
N PHE A 64 18.44 1.04 -6.28
CA PHE A 64 18.97 0.58 -7.56
C PHE A 64 19.30 -0.90 -7.49
N ILE A 65 18.47 -1.75 -8.11
CA ILE A 65 18.80 -3.18 -8.23
C ILE A 65 19.69 -3.48 -9.44
N ASN A 66 19.79 -2.55 -10.40
CA ASN A 66 20.66 -2.62 -11.58
C ASN A 66 21.64 -1.43 -11.61
N PRO A 67 22.59 -1.33 -10.67
CA PRO A 67 23.48 -0.18 -10.57
C PRO A 67 24.39 -0.04 -11.80
N ASP A 68 24.87 -1.15 -12.35
CA ASP A 68 25.74 -1.14 -13.54
C ASP A 68 24.99 -0.66 -14.78
N GLY A 69 23.72 -1.06 -14.90
CA GLY A 69 22.85 -0.58 -15.97
C GLY A 69 22.60 0.92 -15.88
N VAL A 70 22.34 1.43 -14.67
CA VAL A 70 22.17 2.87 -14.42
C VAL A 70 23.45 3.65 -14.74
N TYR A 71 24.60 3.19 -14.25
CA TYR A 71 25.90 3.81 -14.52
C TYR A 71 26.24 3.80 -16.00
N GLY A 72 25.96 2.69 -16.70
CA GLY A 72 26.23 2.52 -18.14
C GLY A 72 25.22 3.19 -19.07
N GLY A 73 24.14 3.76 -18.53
CA GLY A 73 23.09 4.43 -19.33
C GLY A 73 22.26 3.47 -20.19
N PHE A 74 22.11 2.21 -19.75
CA PHE A 74 21.31 1.24 -20.50
C PHE A 74 19.81 1.47 -20.29
N SER A 75 19.00 1.05 -21.26
CA SER A 75 17.55 1.22 -21.17
C SER A 75 16.88 0.20 -20.23
N ARG A 76 17.09 -1.11 -20.50
CA ARG A 76 16.37 -2.20 -19.82
C ARG A 76 17.26 -3.31 -19.28
N SER A 77 18.52 -3.36 -19.66
CA SER A 77 19.41 -4.48 -19.36
C SER A 77 20.53 -4.10 -18.42
N THR A 78 21.20 -5.12 -17.88
CA THR A 78 22.52 -5.00 -17.26
C THR A 78 23.60 -4.71 -18.31
N SER A 79 24.83 -4.47 -17.86
CA SER A 79 26.01 -4.33 -18.72
C SER A 79 26.28 -5.57 -19.59
N THR A 80 25.74 -6.72 -19.23
CA THR A 80 25.83 -7.99 -19.99
C THR A 80 24.65 -8.23 -20.93
N GLY A 81 23.74 -7.27 -21.08
CA GLY A 81 22.59 -7.35 -21.97
C GLY A 81 21.38 -8.13 -21.44
N VAL A 82 21.39 -8.53 -20.16
CA VAL A 82 20.29 -9.28 -19.54
C VAL A 82 19.26 -8.35 -18.90
N ASN A 83 17.98 -8.56 -19.21
CA ASN A 83 16.88 -7.92 -18.48
C ASN A 83 16.65 -8.68 -17.16
N ILE A 84 17.02 -8.07 -16.04
CA ILE A 84 16.93 -8.71 -14.72
C ILE A 84 15.49 -8.78 -14.17
N GLU A 85 14.59 -7.98 -14.70
CA GLU A 85 13.17 -8.02 -14.32
C GLU A 85 12.52 -9.38 -14.59
N ILE A 86 12.92 -10.05 -15.65
CA ILE A 86 12.42 -11.37 -16.05
C ILE A 86 13.38 -12.52 -15.72
N ASN A 87 14.16 -12.39 -14.65
CA ASN A 87 15.22 -13.35 -14.29
C ASN A 87 14.96 -14.08 -12.97
N TRP A 88 13.75 -13.91 -12.37
CA TRP A 88 13.44 -14.40 -11.04
C TRP A 88 13.13 -15.90 -10.97
N ASP A 89 12.65 -16.53 -12.05
CA ASP A 89 12.36 -17.98 -12.13
C ASP A 89 13.56 -18.85 -12.52
N ARG A 90 14.72 -18.23 -12.78
CA ARG A 90 15.91 -18.95 -13.17
C ARG A 90 16.52 -19.71 -11.98
N PRO A 91 17.10 -20.91 -12.20
CA PRO A 91 17.91 -21.56 -11.19
C PRO A 91 19.15 -20.70 -10.85
N ASP A 92 19.67 -20.83 -9.64
CA ASP A 92 20.75 -19.96 -9.12
C ASP A 92 21.96 -19.84 -10.05
N SER A 93 22.32 -20.93 -10.74
CA SER A 93 23.44 -20.95 -11.68
C SER A 93 23.23 -20.11 -12.94
N LEU A 94 21.98 -19.73 -13.25
CA LEU A 94 21.56 -18.91 -14.40
C LEU A 94 20.91 -17.59 -13.98
N THR A 95 20.80 -17.36 -12.67
CA THR A 95 20.28 -16.11 -12.12
C THR A 95 21.37 -15.05 -12.13
N MET A 96 21.05 -13.84 -12.59
CA MET A 96 21.95 -12.69 -12.54
C MET A 96 22.35 -12.39 -11.09
N PRO A 97 23.60 -11.96 -10.83
CA PRO A 97 24.10 -11.69 -9.49
C PRO A 97 23.21 -10.74 -8.68
N GLU A 98 22.67 -9.72 -9.33
CA GLU A 98 21.77 -8.72 -8.71
C GLU A 98 20.51 -9.39 -8.18
N VAL A 99 19.83 -10.18 -9.02
CA VAL A 99 18.61 -10.91 -8.64
C VAL A 99 18.91 -11.97 -7.58
N LEU A 100 20.03 -12.69 -7.74
CA LEU A 100 20.44 -13.71 -6.76
C LEU A 100 20.70 -13.10 -5.37
N ALA A 101 21.32 -11.92 -5.32
CA ALA A 101 21.54 -11.18 -4.08
C ALA A 101 20.20 -10.76 -3.43
N LEU A 102 19.23 -10.32 -4.24
CA LEU A 102 17.88 -9.98 -3.76
C LEU A 102 17.16 -11.21 -3.23
N LYS A 103 17.12 -12.32 -3.98
CA LYS A 103 16.51 -13.59 -3.54
C LYS A 103 17.06 -14.03 -2.19
N ARG A 104 18.38 -14.08 -2.03
CA ARG A 104 19.03 -14.47 -0.76
C ARG A 104 18.72 -13.51 0.38
N THR A 105 18.62 -12.22 0.07
CA THR A 105 18.26 -11.22 1.08
C THR A 105 16.79 -11.37 1.48
N LEU A 106 15.89 -11.54 0.53
CA LEU A 106 14.48 -11.81 0.78
C LEU A 106 14.30 -13.08 1.61
N GLU A 107 14.97 -14.18 1.27
CA GLU A 107 14.93 -15.42 2.05
C GLU A 107 15.39 -15.22 3.50
N ARG A 108 16.42 -14.40 3.71
CA ARG A 108 16.91 -14.09 5.06
C ARG A 108 15.92 -13.25 5.86
N VAL A 109 15.37 -12.16 5.27
CA VAL A 109 14.46 -11.27 6.01
C VAL A 109 13.08 -11.89 6.22
N THR A 110 12.69 -12.85 5.38
CA THR A 110 11.42 -13.58 5.50
C THR A 110 11.52 -14.92 6.24
N ALA A 111 12.69 -15.25 6.79
CA ALA A 111 12.92 -16.56 7.43
C ALA A 111 11.96 -16.85 8.60
N GLN A 112 11.54 -15.82 9.32
CA GLN A 112 10.61 -15.96 10.45
C GLN A 112 9.18 -15.56 10.09
N LYS A 113 9.02 -14.56 9.22
CA LYS A 113 7.73 -13.99 8.84
C LYS A 113 7.79 -13.50 7.38
N PRO A 114 6.72 -13.73 6.57
CA PRO A 114 6.59 -13.12 5.26
C PRO A 114 6.59 -11.59 5.32
N LEU A 115 6.90 -10.94 4.21
CA LEU A 115 6.64 -9.52 4.06
C LEU A 115 5.12 -9.26 4.10
N ASP A 116 4.73 -8.12 4.64
CA ASP A 116 3.35 -7.63 4.48
C ASP A 116 3.17 -7.00 3.09
N ILE A 117 4.15 -6.20 2.61
CA ILE A 117 4.14 -5.56 1.29
C ILE A 117 5.50 -5.73 0.60
N LEU A 118 5.48 -5.99 -0.72
CA LEU A 118 6.60 -5.80 -1.63
C LEU A 118 6.15 -4.87 -2.77
N LEU A 119 6.79 -3.70 -2.90
CA LEU A 119 6.61 -2.78 -4.01
C LEU A 119 7.81 -2.85 -4.96
N ASN A 120 7.54 -3.17 -6.21
CA ASN A 120 8.50 -3.12 -7.31
C ASN A 120 8.25 -1.83 -8.12
N MET A 121 9.17 -0.87 -8.01
CA MET A 121 8.99 0.49 -8.52
C MET A 121 9.57 0.61 -9.93
N HIS A 122 8.70 0.90 -10.88
CA HIS A 122 8.99 1.04 -12.30
C HIS A 122 8.50 2.37 -12.89
N SER A 123 8.78 2.57 -14.18
CA SER A 123 8.18 3.65 -14.97
C SER A 123 7.78 3.16 -16.35
N GLN A 124 6.63 3.64 -16.84
CA GLN A 124 6.01 3.22 -18.09
C GLN A 124 5.85 4.35 -19.10
N ILE A 125 5.65 3.99 -20.36
CA ILE A 125 5.38 4.94 -21.44
C ILE A 125 3.93 5.43 -21.46
N ALA A 126 3.02 4.79 -20.75
CA ALA A 126 1.66 5.28 -20.57
C ALA A 126 1.67 6.59 -19.76
N ASN A 127 0.70 7.46 -20.05
CA ASN A 127 0.64 8.82 -19.48
C ASN A 127 -0.19 8.86 -18.18
N TYR A 128 -0.01 7.87 -17.32
CA TYR A 128 -0.64 7.75 -16.01
C TYR A 128 0.20 6.86 -15.10
N ALA A 129 0.08 7.05 -13.80
CA ALA A 129 0.59 6.11 -12.82
C ALA A 129 -0.38 4.91 -12.70
N SER A 130 0.12 3.72 -12.40
CA SER A 130 -0.73 2.55 -12.17
C SER A 130 -0.04 1.44 -11.39
N TYR A 131 -0.84 0.61 -10.74
CA TYR A 131 -0.40 -0.71 -10.28
C TYR A 131 -0.69 -1.78 -11.35
N TRP A 132 0.22 -2.76 -11.47
CA TRP A 132 -0.02 -3.99 -12.20
C TRP A 132 -0.75 -4.97 -11.30
N ILE A 133 -2.07 -5.05 -11.44
CA ILE A 133 -2.94 -5.86 -10.58
C ILE A 133 -3.02 -7.28 -11.13
N HIS A 134 -2.67 -8.26 -10.32
CA HIS A 134 -2.77 -9.67 -10.70
C HIS A 134 -4.20 -10.15 -10.50
N ASN A 135 -4.74 -10.80 -11.55
CA ASN A 135 -6.13 -11.28 -11.57
C ASN A 135 -6.34 -12.49 -10.64
N ALA A 136 -7.59 -12.72 -10.26
CA ALA A 136 -7.97 -13.79 -9.36
C ALA A 136 -7.74 -15.20 -9.96
N GLU A 137 -7.83 -15.34 -11.29
CA GLU A 137 -7.63 -16.62 -11.98
C GLU A 137 -6.21 -17.14 -11.83
N SER A 138 -5.22 -16.26 -11.73
CA SER A 138 -3.81 -16.62 -11.53
C SER A 138 -3.35 -16.55 -10.08
N THR A 139 -4.19 -16.01 -9.20
CA THR A 139 -3.93 -15.83 -7.77
C THR A 139 -5.12 -16.33 -6.94
N THR A 140 -5.76 -15.43 -6.17
CA THR A 140 -7.01 -15.66 -5.45
C THR A 140 -7.84 -14.39 -5.39
N ASP A 141 -9.14 -14.51 -5.11
CA ASP A 141 -10.03 -13.36 -4.88
C ASP A 141 -9.49 -12.46 -3.76
N LYS A 142 -9.00 -13.05 -2.67
CA LYS A 142 -8.46 -12.29 -1.54
C LYS A 142 -7.21 -11.51 -1.92
N PHE A 143 -6.32 -12.06 -2.72
CA PHE A 143 -5.13 -11.36 -3.19
C PHE A 143 -5.50 -10.21 -4.12
N LEU A 144 -6.44 -10.43 -5.04
CA LEU A 144 -7.00 -9.37 -5.88
C LEU A 144 -7.61 -8.25 -5.04
N ASP A 145 -8.46 -8.58 -4.05
CA ASP A 145 -9.09 -7.59 -3.16
C ASP A 145 -8.03 -6.73 -2.43
N ASN A 146 -6.96 -7.35 -1.95
CA ASN A 146 -5.86 -6.65 -1.27
C ASN A 146 -5.13 -5.67 -2.21
N GLN A 147 -4.87 -6.07 -3.45
CA GLN A 147 -4.25 -5.20 -4.45
C GLN A 147 -5.17 -4.03 -4.81
N LEU A 148 -6.46 -4.29 -5.03
CA LEU A 148 -7.46 -3.27 -5.33
C LEU A 148 -7.60 -2.28 -4.17
N LEU A 149 -7.53 -2.74 -2.91
CA LEU A 149 -7.58 -1.86 -1.75
C LEU A 149 -6.36 -0.91 -1.72
N LEU A 150 -5.13 -1.44 -1.86
CA LEU A 150 -3.93 -0.58 -1.90
C LEU A 150 -4.01 0.43 -3.04
N SER A 151 -4.42 -0.03 -4.22
CA SER A 151 -4.64 0.81 -5.41
C SER A 151 -5.63 1.93 -5.14
N ALA A 152 -6.80 1.61 -4.56
CA ALA A 152 -7.84 2.60 -4.23
C ALA A 152 -7.38 3.64 -3.19
N LEU A 153 -6.58 3.21 -2.21
CA LEU A 153 -6.00 4.12 -1.22
C LEU A 153 -4.98 5.08 -1.84
N THR A 154 -4.24 4.65 -2.86
CA THR A 154 -3.30 5.51 -3.60
C THR A 154 -4.02 6.50 -4.53
N MET A 155 -5.27 6.20 -4.94
CA MET A 155 -6.09 7.06 -5.79
C MET A 155 -6.87 8.13 -5.01
N ASP A 156 -6.59 8.37 -3.73
CA ASP A 156 -7.45 9.18 -2.83
C ASP A 156 -7.76 10.57 -3.42
N ASP A 157 -6.79 11.26 -3.98
CA ASP A 157 -6.99 12.57 -4.65
C ASP A 157 -7.34 12.47 -6.15
N ARG A 158 -7.11 11.30 -6.76
CA ARG A 158 -7.36 11.01 -8.19
C ARG A 158 -6.60 11.90 -9.18
N ARG A 159 -5.55 12.56 -8.75
CA ARG A 159 -4.78 13.46 -9.60
C ARG A 159 -3.87 12.68 -10.56
N PHE A 160 -3.09 11.74 -10.04
CA PHE A 160 -2.05 11.03 -10.79
C PHE A 160 -2.43 9.61 -11.15
N TYR A 161 -3.35 9.02 -10.42
CA TYR A 161 -3.80 7.64 -10.59
C TYR A 161 -5.31 7.56 -10.43
N ARG A 162 -5.98 6.84 -11.33
CA ARG A 162 -7.44 6.71 -11.40
C ARG A 162 -7.86 5.26 -11.59
N GLU A 163 -9.11 4.96 -11.32
CA GLU A 163 -9.67 3.61 -11.45
C GLU A 163 -9.56 3.06 -12.88
N GLU A 164 -9.79 3.90 -13.90
CA GLU A 164 -9.62 3.55 -15.31
C GLU A 164 -8.18 3.26 -15.75
N ASP A 165 -7.19 3.68 -14.96
CA ASP A 165 -5.77 3.48 -15.22
C ASP A 165 -5.25 2.15 -14.67
N GLN A 166 -6.09 1.38 -13.99
CA GLN A 166 -5.71 0.07 -13.46
C GLN A 166 -5.36 -0.90 -14.58
N GLN A 167 -4.25 -1.61 -14.41
CA GLN A 167 -3.77 -2.62 -15.35
C GLN A 167 -3.86 -4.01 -14.73
N PHE A 168 -4.50 -4.93 -15.43
CA PHE A 168 -4.69 -6.30 -14.96
C PHE A 168 -3.82 -7.27 -15.75
N SER A 169 -3.18 -8.20 -15.06
CA SER A 169 -2.34 -9.23 -15.65
C SER A 169 -2.41 -10.54 -14.87
N ALA A 170 -1.95 -11.63 -15.48
CA ALA A 170 -1.69 -12.85 -14.74
C ALA A 170 -0.35 -12.74 -14.00
N VAL A 171 -0.27 -13.30 -12.77
CA VAL A 171 1.00 -13.42 -12.06
C VAL A 171 1.94 -14.37 -12.81
N ALA A 172 3.22 -14.02 -12.92
CA ALA A 172 4.20 -14.84 -13.62
C ALA A 172 5.50 -14.98 -12.83
N SER A 173 5.96 -16.21 -12.65
CA SER A 173 7.14 -16.59 -11.82
C SER A 173 8.44 -15.90 -12.20
N ARG A 174 8.56 -15.44 -13.45
CA ARG A 174 9.75 -14.74 -13.94
C ARG A 174 9.95 -13.34 -13.37
N TYR A 175 8.93 -12.75 -12.75
CA TYR A 175 8.96 -11.44 -12.07
C TYR A 175 9.10 -11.60 -10.55
N ALA A 176 9.51 -10.54 -9.87
CA ALA A 176 9.65 -10.51 -8.42
C ALA A 176 8.34 -10.89 -7.70
N GLU A 177 7.21 -10.34 -8.15
CA GLU A 177 5.87 -10.58 -7.60
C GLU A 177 5.50 -12.06 -7.69
N GLY A 178 5.72 -12.70 -8.84
CA GLY A 178 5.44 -14.12 -9.03
C GLY A 178 6.37 -15.02 -8.24
N TRP A 179 7.63 -14.64 -8.05
CA TRP A 179 8.56 -15.36 -7.20
C TRP A 179 8.14 -15.32 -5.73
N ILE A 180 7.65 -14.17 -5.24
CA ILE A 180 7.08 -13.98 -3.91
C ILE A 180 5.76 -14.74 -3.77
N TRP A 181 4.86 -14.63 -4.76
CA TRP A 181 3.59 -15.33 -4.77
C TRP A 181 3.76 -16.85 -4.61
N ASN A 182 4.68 -17.44 -5.33
CA ASN A 182 4.95 -18.87 -5.26
C ASN A 182 5.45 -19.34 -3.88
N ARG A 183 5.97 -18.43 -3.03
CA ARG A 183 6.48 -18.73 -1.68
C ARG A 183 5.49 -18.42 -0.59
N PHE A 184 4.80 -17.33 -0.70
CA PHE A 184 4.02 -16.78 0.41
C PHE A 184 2.52 -16.65 0.10
N GLY A 185 2.10 -16.74 -1.17
CA GLY A 185 0.72 -16.58 -1.58
C GLY A 185 0.14 -15.25 -1.10
N GLU A 186 -1.07 -15.28 -0.60
CA GLU A 186 -1.82 -14.12 -0.10
C GLU A 186 -1.18 -13.40 1.11
N ARG A 187 -0.19 -14.03 1.75
CA ARG A 187 0.43 -13.46 2.97
C ARG A 187 1.33 -12.27 2.69
N THR A 188 1.74 -12.07 1.44
CA THR A 188 2.56 -10.93 1.00
C THR A 188 1.87 -10.25 -0.16
N LEU A 189 1.49 -8.99 0.00
CA LEU A 189 1.04 -8.16 -1.11
C LEU A 189 2.27 -7.75 -1.94
N ALA A 190 2.55 -8.49 -3.01
CA ALA A 190 3.63 -8.19 -3.94
C ALA A 190 3.03 -7.60 -5.22
N ILE A 191 3.45 -6.37 -5.58
CA ILE A 191 2.84 -5.62 -6.67
C ILE A 191 3.84 -4.66 -7.30
N THR A 192 3.75 -4.47 -8.61
CA THR A 192 4.49 -3.47 -9.37
C THR A 192 3.74 -2.15 -9.41
N PHE A 193 4.44 -1.05 -9.19
CA PHE A 193 3.94 0.31 -9.37
C PHE A 193 4.72 1.01 -10.48
N GLU A 194 3.98 1.59 -11.44
CA GLU A 194 4.52 2.27 -12.61
C GLU A 194 4.22 3.76 -12.55
N THR A 195 5.26 4.60 -12.60
CA THR A 195 5.12 6.03 -12.83
C THR A 195 5.22 6.35 -14.32
N PRO A 196 4.57 7.39 -14.86
CA PRO A 196 4.74 7.78 -16.25
C PRO A 196 6.12 8.42 -16.49
N TYR A 197 6.62 8.30 -17.75
CA TYR A 197 7.89 8.95 -18.14
C TYR A 197 7.76 10.43 -18.42
N THR A 198 6.63 10.86 -19.01
CA THR A 198 6.54 12.16 -19.67
C THR A 198 5.52 13.07 -19.04
N PHE A 199 4.26 12.75 -19.09
CA PHE A 199 3.19 13.58 -18.54
C PHE A 199 1.99 12.75 -18.09
N TYR A 200 1.13 13.37 -17.29
CA TYR A 200 -0.13 12.81 -16.83
C TYR A 200 -1.25 13.27 -17.76
N LYS A 201 -1.79 12.35 -18.56
CA LYS A 201 -2.72 12.61 -19.69
C LYS A 201 -4.00 13.35 -19.31
N GLU A 202 -4.43 13.26 -18.07
CA GLU A 202 -5.75 13.74 -17.67
C GLU A 202 -5.75 14.43 -16.30
N SER A 203 -4.57 14.85 -15.82
CA SER A 203 -4.56 15.89 -14.81
C SER A 203 -5.24 17.12 -15.39
N HIS A 204 -5.95 17.90 -14.59
CA HIS A 204 -6.69 19.07 -15.08
C HIS A 204 -5.84 20.05 -15.92
N ASP A 205 -4.51 19.92 -15.92
CA ASP A 205 -3.53 20.81 -16.52
C ASP A 205 -2.54 20.14 -17.46
N GLU A 206 -2.75 18.87 -17.93
CA GLU A 206 -1.80 18.12 -18.78
C GLU A 206 -0.35 18.23 -18.25
N GLU A 207 -0.16 17.88 -17.01
CA GLU A 207 1.05 18.16 -16.26
C GLU A 207 2.22 17.25 -16.68
N TRP A 208 3.38 17.85 -16.99
CA TRP A 208 4.61 17.10 -17.21
C TRP A 208 5.11 16.45 -15.91
N VAL A 209 5.61 15.22 -16.02
CA VAL A 209 6.27 14.53 -14.91
C VAL A 209 7.46 15.36 -14.43
N SER A 210 7.50 15.64 -13.14
CA SER A 210 8.52 16.43 -12.47
C SER A 210 8.85 15.85 -11.10
N PRO A 211 10.00 16.18 -10.50
CA PRO A 211 10.28 15.80 -9.12
C PRO A 211 9.19 16.21 -8.13
N ASP A 212 8.55 17.37 -8.34
CA ASP A 212 7.53 17.90 -7.44
C ASP A 212 6.25 17.04 -7.46
N ASN A 213 5.71 16.73 -8.66
CA ASN A 213 4.51 15.90 -8.73
C ASN A 213 4.76 14.41 -8.41
N LEU A 214 5.97 13.92 -8.63
CA LEU A 214 6.37 12.59 -8.16
C LEU A 214 6.48 12.55 -6.63
N LYS A 215 6.82 13.67 -5.99
CA LYS A 215 6.79 13.81 -4.54
C LYS A 215 5.36 13.78 -4.00
N GLU A 216 4.42 14.47 -4.64
CA GLU A 216 3.00 14.41 -4.26
C GLU A 216 2.45 12.98 -4.42
N LEU A 217 2.76 12.29 -5.53
CA LEU A 217 2.40 10.88 -5.72
C LEU A 217 3.04 9.97 -4.65
N ALA A 218 4.24 10.31 -4.15
CA ALA A 218 4.87 9.59 -3.05
C ALA A 218 4.13 9.81 -1.71
N GLU A 219 3.51 10.97 -1.50
CA GLU A 219 2.64 11.21 -0.35
C GLU A 219 1.40 10.30 -0.41
N ASP A 220 0.75 10.18 -1.56
CA ASP A 220 -0.37 9.24 -1.76
C ASP A 220 0.05 7.79 -1.49
N THR A 221 1.20 7.37 -2.02
CA THR A 221 1.75 6.04 -1.78
C THR A 221 2.09 5.80 -0.30
N PHE A 222 2.65 6.80 0.39
CA PHE A 222 2.96 6.74 1.81
C PHE A 222 1.71 6.51 2.66
N TYR A 223 0.66 7.33 2.43
CA TYR A 223 -0.59 7.18 3.16
C TYR A 223 -1.34 5.90 2.77
N ALA A 224 -1.25 5.46 1.52
CA ALA A 224 -1.82 4.19 1.11
C ALA A 224 -1.19 3.00 1.85
N ILE A 225 0.13 2.96 2.00
CA ILE A 225 0.84 1.94 2.79
C ILE A 225 0.42 2.02 4.26
N TYR A 226 0.40 3.22 4.83
CA TYR A 226 0.04 3.45 6.22
C TYR A 226 -1.37 2.95 6.54
N ASP A 227 -2.34 3.32 5.69
CA ASP A 227 -3.75 2.96 5.85
C ASP A 227 -3.99 1.48 5.53
N TYR A 228 -3.40 0.93 4.47
CA TYR A 228 -3.51 -0.49 4.12
C TYR A 228 -3.03 -1.41 5.25
N LEU A 229 -1.92 -1.08 5.88
CA LEU A 229 -1.38 -1.84 7.00
C LEU A 229 -2.09 -1.56 8.32
N MET A 230 -3.04 -0.62 8.34
CA MET A 230 -3.76 -0.17 9.54
C MET A 230 -2.79 0.14 10.69
N ILE A 231 -1.71 0.88 10.38
CA ILE A 231 -0.68 1.21 11.38
C ILE A 231 -1.33 1.99 12.54
N PRO A 232 -1.19 1.52 13.79
CA PRO A 232 -1.73 2.24 14.93
C PRO A 232 -0.92 3.51 15.19
N GLY A 233 -1.59 4.64 15.22
CA GLY A 233 -0.97 5.94 15.45
C GLY A 233 -1.81 6.86 16.33
N GLU A 234 -1.22 7.98 16.77
CA GLU A 234 -1.91 8.98 17.57
C GLU A 234 -2.86 9.83 16.73
N ASN A 235 -2.47 10.13 15.49
CA ASN A 235 -3.17 11.05 14.62
C ASN A 235 -4.15 10.37 13.67
N ARG A 236 -3.84 9.13 13.26
CA ARG A 236 -4.71 8.35 12.37
C ARG A 236 -4.90 6.95 12.93
N ILE A 237 -6.14 6.53 13.10
CA ILE A 237 -6.49 5.20 13.58
C ILE A 237 -7.59 4.66 12.67
N ILE A 238 -7.33 3.54 12.00
CA ILE A 238 -8.32 2.82 11.20
C ILE A 238 -8.81 1.60 11.98
N ILE A 239 -10.11 1.41 12.03
CA ILE A 239 -10.74 0.30 12.74
C ILE A 239 -11.93 -0.25 11.96
N GLU A 240 -12.04 -1.57 11.98
CA GLU A 240 -13.21 -2.28 11.45
C GLU A 240 -14.35 -2.34 12.49
N PRO A 241 -15.60 -2.59 12.07
CA PRO A 241 -16.71 -2.72 12.99
C PRO A 241 -16.56 -3.97 13.86
N GLU A 242 -16.59 -3.82 15.19
CA GLU A 242 -16.56 -4.94 16.13
C GLU A 242 -17.89 -5.73 16.10
N SER A 243 -19.00 -5.06 15.90
CA SER A 243 -20.32 -5.68 15.84
C SER A 243 -21.37 -4.81 15.14
N LEU A 244 -22.38 -5.47 14.60
CA LEU A 244 -23.52 -4.86 13.94
C LEU A 244 -24.78 -5.09 14.75
N LYS A 245 -25.68 -4.11 14.85
CA LYS A 245 -26.97 -4.20 15.53
C LYS A 245 -28.11 -3.81 14.59
N GLY A 246 -29.22 -4.49 14.71
CA GLY A 246 -30.41 -4.33 13.88
C GLY A 246 -30.63 -5.51 12.94
N LYS A 247 -31.82 -5.56 12.35
CA LYS A 247 -32.15 -6.56 11.33
C LYS A 247 -31.84 -5.96 9.97
N GLY A 248 -31.39 -6.79 9.00
CA GLY A 248 -31.17 -6.35 7.63
C GLY A 248 -29.71 -6.18 7.21
N TRP A 249 -28.77 -6.40 8.10
CA TRP A 249 -27.36 -6.46 7.72
C TRP A 249 -27.07 -7.74 6.94
N ARG A 250 -26.48 -7.60 5.76
CA ARG A 250 -25.91 -8.70 5.00
C ARG A 250 -24.46 -8.41 4.62
N ARG A 251 -23.70 -9.43 4.32
CA ARG A 251 -22.36 -9.30 3.77
C ARG A 251 -22.44 -8.69 2.38
N GLY A 252 -21.57 -7.74 2.08
CA GLY A 252 -21.47 -7.14 0.76
C GLY A 252 -20.85 -8.09 -0.26
N ASP A 253 -21.05 -7.77 -1.53
CA ASP A 253 -20.46 -8.50 -2.65
C ASP A 253 -19.05 -7.94 -2.95
N ARG A 254 -18.06 -8.81 -3.01
CA ARG A 254 -16.67 -8.46 -3.33
C ARG A 254 -16.49 -7.78 -4.68
N THR A 255 -17.35 -8.08 -5.64
CA THR A 255 -17.26 -7.51 -6.99
C THR A 255 -17.69 -6.05 -7.08
N LEU A 256 -18.29 -5.49 -6.01
CA LEU A 256 -18.88 -4.15 -6.07
C LEU A 256 -17.95 -3.04 -5.62
N ARG A 257 -16.96 -3.33 -4.74
CA ARG A 257 -16.03 -2.33 -4.20
C ARG A 257 -14.86 -2.95 -3.43
N THR A 258 -13.82 -2.15 -3.20
CA THR A 258 -12.77 -2.47 -2.24
C THR A 258 -13.23 -2.25 -0.80
N PHE A 259 -12.65 -2.98 0.15
CA PHE A 259 -12.98 -2.92 1.55
C PHE A 259 -11.81 -3.40 2.43
N PHE A 260 -11.80 -2.98 3.69
CA PHE A 260 -10.81 -3.41 4.67
C PHE A 260 -11.13 -4.81 5.20
N GLY A 261 -10.10 -5.58 5.56
CA GLY A 261 -10.25 -6.90 6.16
C GLY A 261 -10.87 -7.94 5.23
N ASP A 262 -11.82 -8.72 5.76
CA ASP A 262 -12.43 -9.84 5.04
C ASP A 262 -13.83 -9.54 4.51
N ASN A 263 -14.49 -8.51 5.03
CA ASN A 263 -15.88 -8.21 4.71
C ASN A 263 -16.25 -6.75 4.93
N TYR A 264 -17.19 -6.29 4.11
CA TYR A 264 -18.02 -5.15 4.46
C TYR A 264 -19.49 -5.57 4.52
N TYR A 265 -20.33 -4.74 5.11
CA TYR A 265 -21.71 -5.07 5.38
C TYR A 265 -22.64 -3.99 4.84
N ILE A 266 -23.77 -4.41 4.28
CA ILE A 266 -24.82 -3.56 3.76
C ILE A 266 -26.07 -3.68 4.65
N ASP A 267 -26.61 -2.55 5.08
CA ASP A 267 -27.88 -2.50 5.80
C ASP A 267 -29.04 -2.20 4.85
N GLU A 268 -29.75 -3.21 4.46
CA GLU A 268 -30.89 -3.10 3.54
C GLU A 268 -32.10 -2.37 4.14
N THR A 269 -32.14 -2.23 5.46
CA THR A 269 -33.25 -1.57 6.17
C THR A 269 -32.98 -0.10 6.48
N GLY A 270 -31.72 0.34 6.47
CA GLY A 270 -31.30 1.68 6.86
C GLY A 270 -31.43 2.01 8.35
N ASN A 271 -31.83 1.04 9.18
CA ASN A 271 -32.09 1.23 10.61
C ASN A 271 -31.05 0.59 11.52
N GLY A 272 -30.03 -0.03 10.95
CA GLY A 272 -28.95 -0.67 11.66
C GLY A 272 -27.98 0.30 12.34
N LYS A 273 -27.11 -0.25 13.16
CA LYS A 273 -26.00 0.46 13.81
C LYS A 273 -24.75 -0.37 13.72
N ALA A 274 -23.63 0.25 13.34
CA ALA A 274 -22.30 -0.31 13.48
C ALA A 274 -21.65 0.17 14.78
N ILE A 275 -20.86 -0.70 15.39
CA ILE A 275 -20.18 -0.43 16.67
C ILE A 275 -18.69 -0.65 16.45
N PHE A 276 -17.93 0.40 16.68
CA PHE A 276 -16.47 0.42 16.60
C PHE A 276 -15.90 0.61 18.01
N ARG A 277 -14.84 -0.12 18.36
CA ARG A 277 -14.23 -0.05 19.67
C ARG A 277 -12.73 0.21 19.56
N ILE A 278 -12.28 1.20 20.35
CA ILE A 278 -10.87 1.57 20.46
C ILE A 278 -10.47 1.46 21.91
N ASN A 279 -9.45 0.67 22.21
CA ASN A 279 -9.06 0.41 23.59
C ASN A 279 -8.34 1.60 24.22
N ASN A 280 -7.50 2.32 23.47
CA ASN A 280 -6.67 3.41 23.96
C ASN A 280 -6.74 4.64 23.05
N LEU A 281 -7.93 5.23 22.89
CA LEU A 281 -8.04 6.50 22.19
C LEU A 281 -7.57 7.63 23.11
N GLU A 282 -6.65 8.44 22.63
CA GLU A 282 -6.15 9.60 23.36
C GLU A 282 -7.20 10.70 23.52
N LYS A 283 -6.96 11.59 24.49
CA LYS A 283 -7.71 12.84 24.62
C LYS A 283 -7.45 13.71 23.40
N GLY A 284 -8.51 14.24 22.77
CA GLY A 284 -8.37 15.12 21.60
C GLY A 284 -9.68 15.37 20.89
N LYS A 285 -9.58 16.13 19.81
CA LYS A 285 -10.64 16.29 18.80
C LYS A 285 -10.30 15.41 17.62
N TYR A 286 -11.28 14.76 17.04
CA TYR A 286 -11.09 13.86 15.91
C TYR A 286 -12.14 14.11 14.84
N ARG A 287 -11.73 14.11 13.59
CA ARG A 287 -12.62 13.92 12.44
C ARG A 287 -12.84 12.42 12.26
N VAL A 288 -14.04 12.02 11.90
CA VAL A 288 -14.41 10.62 11.66
C VAL A 288 -14.74 10.45 10.20
N PHE A 289 -14.05 9.53 9.54
CA PHE A 289 -14.27 9.20 8.15
C PHE A 289 -14.79 7.76 8.05
N ASN A 290 -15.68 7.52 7.10
CA ASN A 290 -16.11 6.20 6.68
C ASN A 290 -15.46 5.86 5.32
N TYR A 291 -14.95 4.65 5.17
CA TYR A 291 -14.46 4.17 3.88
C TYR A 291 -15.66 3.73 3.03
N LYS A 292 -15.89 4.42 1.92
CA LYS A 292 -16.99 4.14 1.02
C LYS A 292 -16.67 4.59 -0.40
N SER A 293 -17.08 3.80 -1.40
CA SER A 293 -16.86 4.12 -2.82
C SER A 293 -15.39 4.40 -3.12
N ASN A 294 -14.50 3.53 -2.58
CA ASN A 294 -13.05 3.57 -2.75
C ASN A 294 -12.36 4.84 -2.24
N ARG A 295 -12.96 5.52 -1.25
CA ARG A 295 -12.38 6.71 -0.62
C ARG A 295 -12.86 6.93 0.81
N TRP A 296 -12.08 7.72 1.56
CA TRP A 296 -12.47 8.21 2.86
C TRP A 296 -13.45 9.40 2.75
N MET A 297 -14.60 9.30 3.41
CA MET A 297 -15.62 10.35 3.45
C MET A 297 -15.87 10.79 4.89
N GLU A 298 -15.70 12.07 5.18
CA GLU A 298 -16.00 12.61 6.52
C GLU A 298 -17.48 12.47 6.85
N ILE A 299 -17.77 11.88 8.00
CA ILE A 299 -19.15 11.63 8.48
C ILE A 299 -19.47 12.29 9.82
N ASP A 300 -18.44 12.60 10.63
CA ASP A 300 -18.65 13.11 11.99
C ASP A 300 -17.40 13.78 12.54
N SER A 301 -17.54 14.46 13.66
CA SER A 301 -16.45 14.91 14.50
C SER A 301 -16.74 14.60 15.97
N ILE A 302 -15.72 14.16 16.70
CA ILE A 302 -15.87 13.78 18.10
C ILE A 302 -14.84 14.49 18.98
N VAL A 303 -15.21 14.69 20.25
CA VAL A 303 -14.32 15.23 21.29
C VAL A 303 -14.14 14.19 22.38
N LYS A 304 -12.94 13.64 22.50
CA LYS A 304 -12.55 12.74 23.59
C LYS A 304 -11.98 13.56 24.74
N LYS A 305 -12.69 13.61 25.86
CA LYS A 305 -12.32 14.43 27.04
C LYS A 305 -11.20 13.81 27.88
N ARG A 306 -11.04 12.49 27.87
CA ARG A 306 -10.02 11.74 28.63
C ARG A 306 -9.54 10.56 27.79
N SER A 307 -8.26 10.25 27.83
CA SER A 307 -7.70 9.05 27.19
C SER A 307 -8.28 7.75 27.74
N GLY A 308 -8.28 6.72 26.96
CA GLY A 308 -8.76 5.39 27.33
C GLY A 308 -9.79 4.80 26.35
N ARG A 309 -10.47 3.75 26.78
CA ARG A 309 -11.43 3.03 25.97
C ARG A 309 -12.52 3.95 25.38
N PHE A 310 -12.80 3.77 24.12
CA PHE A 310 -13.82 4.50 23.38
C PHE A 310 -14.69 3.54 22.57
N VAL A 311 -16.00 3.79 22.54
CA VAL A 311 -16.94 3.03 21.73
C VAL A 311 -17.72 4.02 20.86
N TYR A 312 -17.50 3.94 19.56
CA TYR A 312 -18.25 4.72 18.59
C TYR A 312 -19.41 3.88 18.05
N LYS A 313 -20.61 4.43 18.17
CA LYS A 313 -21.84 3.81 17.67
C LYS A 313 -22.45 4.72 16.64
N VAL A 314 -22.49 4.27 15.42
CA VAL A 314 -22.98 5.05 14.28
C VAL A 314 -24.19 4.37 13.64
N LYS A 315 -25.16 5.16 13.24
CA LYS A 315 -26.32 4.67 12.45
C LYS A 315 -25.87 4.35 11.04
N SER A 316 -26.43 3.29 10.45
CA SER A 316 -26.12 2.90 9.08
C SER A 316 -26.44 4.02 8.07
N SER A 317 -27.44 4.84 8.33
CA SER A 317 -27.77 6.00 7.49
C SER A 317 -26.65 7.03 7.37
N LEU A 318 -25.84 7.23 8.43
CA LEU A 318 -24.64 8.09 8.39
C LEU A 318 -23.48 7.43 7.62
N LEU A 319 -23.42 6.11 7.61
CA LEU A 319 -22.48 5.33 6.83
C LEU A 319 -22.93 5.14 5.37
N GLY A 320 -24.06 5.76 4.98
CA GLY A 320 -24.64 5.57 3.64
C GLY A 320 -25.14 4.16 3.37
N GLY A 321 -25.58 3.44 4.42
CA GLY A 321 -26.12 2.08 4.34
C GLY A 321 -25.05 0.98 4.35
N GLU A 322 -23.77 1.30 4.45
CA GLU A 322 -22.67 0.33 4.40
C GLU A 322 -21.76 0.47 5.63
N ALA A 323 -21.30 -0.64 6.18
CA ALA A 323 -20.33 -0.65 7.27
C ALA A 323 -19.07 -1.44 6.85
N ASP A 324 -17.98 -0.73 6.81
CA ASP A 324 -16.64 -1.23 6.56
C ASP A 324 -15.71 -0.69 7.65
N ALA A 325 -14.63 -0.03 7.32
CA ALA A 325 -13.76 0.63 8.29
C ALA A 325 -14.13 2.09 8.50
N ILE A 326 -13.81 2.60 9.68
CA ILE A 326 -13.75 4.05 9.96
C ILE A 326 -12.32 4.46 10.26
N MET A 327 -11.97 5.68 9.85
CA MET A 327 -10.74 6.34 10.24
C MET A 327 -11.05 7.48 11.20
N LEU A 328 -10.30 7.56 12.28
CA LEU A 328 -10.26 8.70 13.19
C LEU A 328 -8.98 9.49 12.93
N GLN A 329 -9.11 10.74 12.55
CA GLN A 329 -7.99 11.65 12.34
C GLN A 329 -8.01 12.75 13.41
N LYS A 330 -6.95 12.83 14.20
CA LYS A 330 -6.78 13.83 15.27
C LYS A 330 -6.54 15.21 14.67
N GLN A 331 -7.21 16.23 15.21
CA GLN A 331 -7.07 17.64 14.84
C GLN A 331 -6.04 18.35 15.71
#